data_effb7e8a1e392f26166f6737aa4af22d
#
_entry.id   effb7e8a1e392f26166f6737aa4af22d
#
_cell.length_a   1.000
_cell.length_b   1.000
_cell.length_c   1.000
_cell.angle_alpha   90.00
_cell.angle_beta   90.00
_cell.angle_gamma   90.00
#
_symmetry.space_group_name_H-M   'P 1'
#
loop_
_entity.id
_entity.type
_entity.pdbx_description
1 polymer ?
#
loop_
_entity_poly.entity_id
_entity_poly.type
_entity_poly.pdbx_seq_one_letter_code
_entity_poly.pdbx_strand_id
1 'polypeptide(L)'
;MGHYVKIIMDEIFGEENFKNDISRIKSNPKNFGRKAYGNYKDVVLFYSKTYTKNIFNNIKTPLTEEEIEKRFEKVDELGRYTTVPIHAPGETQNGPTGKEWNGLRPPEGRHWRYHPDKLTKLNEAGLIEWSSTGNPRLKNYADGHKGKKMQDIWEYKDPSKPLYPTEKNKEMLKMIIQQSSKKDSIILDCFAGSGSTLLAAQELNRKWIGVDSSEVAIKTIVKRFYDVRYNYIEIGTEDIISQTENQPQAEQLELVL
;
A
#
# COMPACT_ATOMS: atom_id res chain seq x y z
N MET A 1 -19.84 15.02 -0.10
CA MET A 1 -18.92 15.55 0.95
C MET A 1 -17.44 15.41 0.57
N GLY A 2 -16.97 14.35 -0.05
CA GLY A 2 -15.54 14.17 -0.37
C GLY A 2 -14.88 15.31 -1.14
N HIS A 3 -15.62 15.97 -2.04
CA HIS A 3 -15.10 17.12 -2.80
C HIS A 3 -14.78 18.33 -1.92
N TYR A 4 -15.62 18.64 -0.92
CA TYR A 4 -15.33 19.74 0.01
C TYR A 4 -14.12 19.44 0.90
N VAL A 5 -13.96 18.19 1.33
CA VAL A 5 -12.77 17.77 2.09
C VAL A 5 -11.51 17.93 1.22
N LYS A 6 -11.59 17.57 -0.08
CA LYS A 6 -10.47 17.77 -1.02
C LYS A 6 -10.03 19.24 -1.09
N ILE A 7 -10.98 20.17 -1.20
CA ILE A 7 -10.69 21.62 -1.24
C ILE A 7 -9.99 22.08 0.05
N ILE A 8 -10.53 21.70 1.22
CA ILE A 8 -9.93 22.05 2.52
C ILE A 8 -8.51 21.48 2.63
N MET A 9 -8.29 20.26 2.16
CA MET A 9 -6.96 19.65 2.19
C MET A 9 -5.98 20.32 1.23
N ASP A 10 -6.46 20.81 0.08
CA ASP A 10 -5.64 21.61 -0.84
C ASP A 10 -5.21 22.95 -0.20
N GLU A 11 -6.11 23.61 0.54
CA GLU A 11 -5.80 24.85 1.26
C GLU A 11 -4.79 24.61 2.40
N ILE A 12 -4.86 23.47 3.10
CA ILE A 12 -3.98 23.16 4.23
C ILE A 12 -2.62 22.63 3.79
N PHE A 13 -2.61 21.70 2.84
CA PHE A 13 -1.40 20.97 2.44
C PHE A 13 -0.75 21.49 1.15
N GLY A 14 -1.48 22.26 0.34
CA GLY A 14 -1.13 22.63 -1.03
C GLY A 14 -1.59 21.57 -2.04
N GLU A 15 -2.15 22.02 -3.16
CA GLU A 15 -2.61 21.15 -4.25
C GLU A 15 -1.47 20.30 -4.81
N GLU A 16 -0.27 20.85 -4.89
CA GLU A 16 0.95 20.17 -5.35
C GLU A 16 1.36 18.97 -4.49
N ASN A 17 0.86 18.89 -3.25
CA ASN A 17 1.15 17.81 -2.31
C ASN A 17 0.11 16.68 -2.34
N PHE A 18 -0.92 16.82 -3.17
CA PHE A 18 -1.87 15.76 -3.45
C PHE A 18 -1.20 14.60 -4.18
N LYS A 19 -1.48 13.38 -3.75
CA LYS A 19 -0.92 12.15 -4.34
C LYS A 19 -1.95 11.36 -5.11
N ASN A 20 -3.02 10.95 -4.44
CA ASN A 20 -4.08 10.14 -5.01
C ASN A 20 -5.42 10.39 -4.32
N ASP A 21 -6.49 10.21 -5.06
CA ASP A 21 -7.78 9.77 -4.55
C ASP A 21 -7.92 8.27 -4.76
N ILE A 22 -8.28 7.56 -3.71
CA ILE A 22 -8.35 6.12 -3.70
C ILE A 22 -9.78 5.71 -3.47
N SER A 23 -10.33 4.90 -4.36
CA SER A 23 -11.66 4.31 -4.20
C SER A 23 -11.58 3.03 -3.40
N ARG A 24 -12.14 3.02 -2.19
CA ARG A 24 -12.22 1.82 -1.35
C ARG A 24 -13.60 1.19 -1.44
N ILE A 25 -13.70 -0.03 -1.85
CA ILE A 25 -14.92 -0.85 -1.79
C ILE A 25 -15.09 -1.34 -0.36
N LYS A 26 -16.14 -0.84 0.33
CA LYS A 26 -16.34 -1.06 1.77
C LYS A 26 -17.38 -2.13 2.13
N SER A 27 -18.23 -2.49 1.19
CA SER A 27 -19.32 -3.44 1.44
C SER A 27 -19.65 -4.23 0.19
N ASN A 28 -20.52 -5.23 0.31
CA ASN A 28 -21.16 -5.86 -0.84
C ASN A 28 -22.23 -4.93 -1.42
N PRO A 29 -22.58 -5.07 -2.72
CA PRO A 29 -23.74 -4.41 -3.30
C PRO A 29 -24.99 -4.72 -2.48
N LYS A 30 -25.81 -3.69 -2.24
CA LYS A 30 -27.06 -3.80 -1.50
C LYS A 30 -28.21 -3.24 -2.35
N ASN A 31 -29.37 -3.87 -2.28
CA ASN A 31 -30.58 -3.30 -2.86
C ASN A 31 -31.10 -2.17 -1.97
N PHE A 32 -31.37 -1.01 -2.55
CA PHE A 32 -31.89 0.15 -1.85
C PHE A 32 -33.21 0.58 -2.46
N GLY A 33 -34.18 0.90 -1.60
CA GLY A 33 -35.48 1.44 -2.03
C GLY A 33 -35.49 2.92 -2.41
N ARG A 34 -34.31 3.55 -2.64
CA ARG A 34 -34.20 4.96 -3.00
C ARG A 34 -33.91 5.15 -4.49
N LYS A 35 -34.36 6.30 -5.05
CA LYS A 35 -34.10 6.69 -6.44
C LYS A 35 -32.66 7.24 -6.60
N ALA A 36 -31.64 6.45 -6.24
CA ALA A 36 -30.22 6.80 -6.34
C ALA A 36 -29.36 5.55 -6.30
N TYR A 37 -28.11 5.66 -6.73
CA TYR A 37 -27.13 4.57 -6.58
C TYR A 37 -26.79 4.31 -5.12
N GLY A 38 -26.49 3.06 -4.79
CA GLY A 38 -26.04 2.65 -3.45
C GLY A 38 -24.65 3.19 -3.11
N ASN A 39 -24.43 3.56 -1.85
CA ASN A 39 -23.11 3.92 -1.37
C ASN A 39 -22.28 2.64 -1.14
N TYR A 40 -21.45 2.34 -2.09
CA TYR A 40 -20.67 1.10 -2.17
C TYR A 40 -19.21 1.31 -1.84
N LYS A 41 -18.74 2.55 -1.99
CA LYS A 41 -17.35 2.95 -1.77
C LYS A 41 -17.18 4.09 -0.79
N ASP A 42 -16.00 4.17 -0.20
CA ASP A 42 -15.43 5.38 0.40
C ASP A 42 -14.35 5.94 -0.52
N VAL A 43 -14.03 7.21 -0.36
CA VAL A 43 -12.87 7.84 -0.98
C VAL A 43 -11.84 8.13 0.09
N VAL A 44 -10.59 7.73 -0.13
CA VAL A 44 -9.45 8.04 0.72
C VAL A 44 -8.56 9.02 -0.03
N LEU A 45 -8.35 10.21 0.54
CA LEU A 45 -7.50 11.25 -0.02
C LEU A 45 -6.10 11.11 0.55
N PHE A 46 -5.10 10.98 -0.30
CA PHE A 46 -3.71 10.85 0.10
C PHE A 46 -2.93 12.12 -0.22
N TYR A 47 -2.37 12.71 0.83
CA TYR A 47 -1.50 13.88 0.78
C TYR A 47 -0.16 13.61 1.45
N SER A 48 0.84 14.39 1.11
CA SER A 48 2.08 14.52 1.88
C SER A 48 2.28 15.97 2.30
N LYS A 49 2.99 16.20 3.42
CA LYS A 49 3.35 17.56 3.81
C LYS A 49 4.32 18.22 2.81
N THR A 50 5.15 17.41 2.14
CA THR A 50 6.09 17.86 1.11
C THR A 50 6.12 16.82 0.01
N TYR A 51 5.92 17.22 -1.23
CA TYR A 51 5.74 16.33 -2.38
C TYR A 51 6.82 15.25 -2.53
N THR A 52 8.08 15.62 -2.34
CA THR A 52 9.24 14.75 -2.60
C THR A 52 9.79 14.03 -1.37
N LYS A 53 9.33 14.37 -0.16
CA LYS A 53 9.90 13.86 1.11
C LYS A 53 8.97 12.91 1.87
N ASN A 54 7.92 12.41 1.25
CA ASN A 54 7.04 11.44 1.88
C ASN A 54 7.67 10.04 1.94
N ILE A 55 7.35 9.30 3.00
CA ILE A 55 7.64 7.87 3.06
C ILE A 55 6.57 7.16 2.23
N PHE A 56 7.01 6.36 1.26
CA PHE A 56 6.15 5.49 0.48
C PHE A 56 6.85 4.16 0.26
N ASN A 57 6.54 3.19 1.11
CA ASN A 57 7.07 1.84 1.00
C ASN A 57 6.29 1.09 -0.09
N ASN A 58 6.99 0.53 -1.05
CA ASN A 58 6.38 -0.15 -2.17
C ASN A 58 5.87 -1.55 -1.77
N ILE A 59 4.79 -1.59 -1.01
CA ILE A 59 4.15 -2.83 -0.59
C ILE A 59 3.53 -3.50 -1.81
N LYS A 60 3.68 -4.80 -1.89
CA LYS A 60 3.11 -5.62 -2.95
C LYS A 60 2.07 -6.56 -2.38
N THR A 61 0.96 -6.67 -3.09
CA THR A 61 -0.07 -7.65 -2.79
C THR A 61 0.26 -8.98 -3.49
N PRO A 62 0.23 -10.12 -2.79
CA PRO A 62 0.33 -11.42 -3.44
C PRO A 62 -0.71 -11.55 -4.56
N LEU A 63 -0.38 -12.32 -5.57
CA LEU A 63 -1.36 -12.71 -6.59
C LEU A 63 -2.31 -13.75 -6.01
N THR A 64 -3.58 -13.70 -6.41
CA THR A 64 -4.53 -14.78 -6.15
C THR A 64 -4.23 -16.00 -7.04
N GLU A 65 -4.76 -17.17 -6.69
CA GLU A 65 -4.62 -18.38 -7.51
C GLU A 65 -5.13 -18.16 -8.93
N GLU A 66 -6.29 -17.52 -9.08
CA GLU A 66 -6.87 -17.18 -10.39
C GLU A 66 -5.92 -16.25 -11.20
N GLU A 67 -5.33 -15.24 -10.55
CA GLU A 67 -4.35 -14.35 -11.19
C GLU A 67 -3.07 -15.08 -11.57
N ILE A 68 -2.62 -16.04 -10.75
CA ILE A 68 -1.47 -16.89 -11.05
C ILE A 68 -1.77 -17.74 -12.28
N GLU A 69 -2.92 -18.43 -12.32
CA GLU A 69 -3.32 -19.27 -13.43
C GLU A 69 -3.44 -18.48 -14.73
N LYS A 70 -4.08 -17.33 -14.69
CA LYS A 70 -4.28 -16.46 -15.85
C LYS A 70 -2.97 -15.84 -16.36
N ARG A 71 -2.03 -15.52 -15.48
CA ARG A 71 -0.79 -14.83 -15.85
C ARG A 71 0.34 -15.79 -16.20
N PHE A 72 0.39 -16.95 -15.56
CA PHE A 72 1.43 -17.98 -15.72
C PHE A 72 0.81 -19.25 -16.32
N GLU A 73 0.39 -19.13 -17.58
CA GLU A 73 -0.37 -20.17 -18.30
C GLU A 73 0.46 -21.41 -18.61
N LYS A 74 1.78 -21.27 -18.70
CA LYS A 74 2.70 -22.36 -19.05
C LYS A 74 3.18 -23.07 -17.79
N VAL A 75 3.45 -24.37 -17.92
CA VAL A 75 3.95 -25.22 -16.84
C VAL A 75 5.12 -26.05 -17.34
N ASP A 76 6.18 -26.16 -16.56
CA ASP A 76 7.25 -27.12 -16.71
C ASP A 76 7.65 -27.74 -15.36
N GLU A 77 8.77 -28.46 -15.29
CA GLU A 77 9.25 -29.14 -14.07
C GLU A 77 9.54 -28.18 -12.90
N LEU A 78 9.81 -26.91 -13.20
CA LEU A 78 10.09 -25.87 -12.19
C LEU A 78 8.82 -25.14 -11.74
N GLY A 79 7.66 -25.40 -12.38
CA GLY A 79 6.38 -24.82 -11.99
C GLY A 79 5.73 -23.98 -13.08
N ARG A 80 4.74 -23.17 -12.65
CA ARG A 80 4.01 -22.28 -13.58
C ARG A 80 4.86 -21.07 -13.96
N TYR A 81 4.87 -20.74 -15.25
CA TYR A 81 5.63 -19.59 -15.76
C TYR A 81 4.90 -18.85 -16.89
N THR A 82 5.35 -17.64 -17.13
CA THR A 82 5.08 -16.86 -18.34
C THR A 82 6.40 -16.48 -18.98
N THR A 83 6.37 -15.99 -20.21
CA THR A 83 7.60 -15.57 -20.90
C THR A 83 7.62 -14.06 -21.10
N VAL A 84 8.80 -13.47 -20.93
CA VAL A 84 9.04 -12.05 -21.15
C VAL A 84 10.16 -11.82 -22.19
N PRO A 85 10.14 -10.72 -22.95
CA PRO A 85 11.23 -10.41 -23.88
C PRO A 85 12.56 -10.27 -23.14
N ILE A 86 13.63 -10.81 -23.72
CA ILE A 86 15.01 -10.66 -23.21
C ILE A 86 15.68 -9.36 -23.69
N HIS A 87 14.98 -8.54 -24.42
CA HIS A 87 15.44 -7.24 -24.91
C HIS A 87 14.58 -6.10 -24.36
N ALA A 88 15.14 -4.88 -24.31
CA ALA A 88 14.50 -3.66 -23.86
C ALA A 88 14.63 -2.54 -24.90
N PRO A 89 13.75 -1.50 -24.86
CA PRO A 89 13.89 -0.32 -25.71
C PRO A 89 15.20 0.43 -25.46
N GLY A 90 15.68 1.12 -26.49
CA GLY A 90 16.94 1.87 -26.49
C GLY A 90 18.08 1.05 -27.08
N GLU A 91 18.90 1.66 -27.92
CA GLU A 91 20.08 1.02 -28.51
C GLU A 91 21.29 1.15 -27.61
N THR A 92 22.13 0.10 -27.62
CA THR A 92 23.45 0.15 -26.99
C THR A 92 24.49 0.06 -28.10
N GLN A 93 25.05 1.18 -28.50
CA GLN A 93 26.02 1.23 -29.63
C GLN A 93 27.37 0.60 -29.28
N ASN A 94 27.93 0.88 -28.10
CA ASN A 94 29.27 0.46 -27.70
C ASN A 94 29.31 -0.47 -26.47
N GLY A 95 28.19 -1.02 -26.04
CA GLY A 95 28.12 -1.90 -24.89
C GLY A 95 27.88 -3.36 -25.24
N PRO A 96 28.17 -4.29 -24.31
CA PRO A 96 28.02 -5.72 -24.54
C PRO A 96 26.55 -6.13 -24.80
N THR A 97 25.58 -5.38 -24.32
CA THR A 97 24.15 -5.65 -24.52
C THR A 97 23.63 -5.31 -25.92
N GLY A 98 24.43 -4.62 -26.73
CA GLY A 98 24.16 -4.40 -28.17
C GLY A 98 24.78 -5.46 -29.07
N LYS A 99 25.64 -6.35 -28.52
CA LYS A 99 26.37 -7.36 -29.31
C LYS A 99 25.50 -8.57 -29.63
N GLU A 100 25.97 -9.33 -30.60
CA GLU A 100 25.38 -10.61 -30.98
C GLU A 100 25.45 -11.62 -29.81
N TRP A 101 24.37 -12.39 -29.65
CA TRP A 101 24.28 -13.51 -28.72
C TRP A 101 23.57 -14.68 -29.43
N ASN A 102 24.16 -15.84 -29.41
CA ASN A 102 23.64 -17.08 -30.02
C ASN A 102 23.19 -16.91 -31.52
N GLY A 103 23.98 -16.17 -32.30
CA GLY A 103 23.67 -15.90 -33.72
C GLY A 103 22.58 -14.82 -33.93
N LEU A 104 22.07 -14.21 -32.89
CA LEU A 104 21.05 -13.18 -32.97
C LEU A 104 21.57 -11.82 -32.49
N ARG A 105 21.14 -10.75 -33.12
CA ARG A 105 21.32 -9.38 -32.68
C ARG A 105 20.02 -8.89 -31.99
N PRO A 106 20.11 -7.93 -31.04
CA PRO A 106 18.92 -7.26 -30.55
C PRO A 106 18.12 -6.68 -31.74
N PRO A 107 16.79 -6.69 -31.68
CA PRO A 107 15.98 -6.00 -32.69
C PRO A 107 16.36 -4.51 -32.80
N GLU A 108 16.14 -3.90 -33.94
CA GLU A 108 16.39 -2.48 -34.18
C GLU A 108 15.72 -1.61 -33.10
N GLY A 109 16.43 -0.60 -32.60
CA GLY A 109 15.98 0.27 -31.51
C GLY A 109 16.00 -0.39 -30.12
N ARG A 110 16.64 -1.58 -29.97
CA ARG A 110 16.65 -2.35 -28.71
C ARG A 110 18.03 -2.84 -28.34
N HIS A 111 18.16 -3.29 -27.09
CA HIS A 111 19.34 -3.96 -26.55
C HIS A 111 18.93 -5.18 -25.71
N TRP A 112 19.84 -6.11 -25.45
CA TRP A 112 19.61 -7.21 -24.52
C TRP A 112 19.46 -6.68 -23.09
N ARG A 113 18.51 -7.22 -22.34
CA ARG A 113 18.33 -6.87 -20.91
C ARG A 113 19.47 -7.33 -20.03
N TYR A 114 20.25 -8.30 -20.50
CA TYR A 114 21.37 -8.90 -19.78
C TYR A 114 22.59 -8.99 -20.67
N HIS A 115 23.76 -9.02 -20.02
CA HIS A 115 25.01 -9.32 -20.73
C HIS A 115 24.90 -10.67 -21.46
N PRO A 116 25.50 -10.85 -22.65
CA PRO A 116 25.50 -12.11 -23.41
C PRO A 116 25.88 -13.32 -22.57
N ASP A 117 26.93 -13.24 -21.73
CA ASP A 117 27.35 -14.35 -20.87
C ASP A 117 26.26 -14.78 -19.88
N LYS A 118 25.48 -13.81 -19.37
CA LYS A 118 24.35 -14.13 -18.51
C LYS A 118 23.20 -14.77 -19.29
N LEU A 119 22.96 -14.33 -20.51
CA LEU A 119 21.96 -14.96 -21.39
C LEU A 119 22.35 -16.40 -21.71
N THR A 120 23.64 -16.69 -21.94
CA THR A 120 24.15 -18.04 -22.14
C THR A 120 23.88 -18.94 -20.94
N LYS A 121 24.22 -18.46 -19.73
CA LYS A 121 23.93 -19.19 -18.49
C LYS A 121 22.44 -19.44 -18.26
N LEU A 122 21.59 -18.47 -18.60
CA LEU A 122 20.14 -18.63 -18.50
C LEU A 122 19.61 -19.65 -19.51
N ASN A 123 20.20 -19.69 -20.72
CA ASN A 123 19.84 -20.66 -21.74
C ASN A 123 20.27 -22.08 -21.36
N GLU A 124 21.49 -22.26 -20.89
CA GLU A 124 22.01 -23.53 -20.37
C GLU A 124 21.21 -24.07 -19.21
N ALA A 125 20.69 -23.16 -18.35
CA ALA A 125 19.81 -23.51 -17.22
C ALA A 125 18.36 -23.81 -17.64
N GLY A 126 18.03 -23.80 -18.96
CA GLY A 126 16.67 -24.03 -19.45
C GLY A 126 15.67 -22.91 -19.13
N LEU A 127 16.17 -21.73 -18.73
CA LEU A 127 15.35 -20.58 -18.37
C LEU A 127 15.00 -19.68 -19.57
N ILE A 128 15.50 -19.97 -20.75
CA ILE A 128 15.11 -19.33 -22.01
C ILE A 128 14.27 -20.29 -22.85
N GLU A 129 13.11 -19.85 -23.22
CA GLU A 129 12.22 -20.53 -24.14
C GLU A 129 12.41 -19.96 -25.54
N TRP A 130 12.62 -20.83 -26.52
CA TRP A 130 12.72 -20.47 -27.91
C TRP A 130 11.38 -20.68 -28.62
N SER A 131 10.85 -19.63 -29.27
CA SER A 131 9.66 -19.76 -30.08
C SER A 131 9.93 -20.59 -31.33
N SER A 132 8.88 -21.07 -32.00
CA SER A 132 8.99 -21.75 -33.30
C SER A 132 9.66 -20.90 -34.38
N THR A 133 9.65 -19.58 -34.24
CA THR A 133 10.30 -18.60 -35.11
C THR A 133 11.74 -18.26 -34.70
N GLY A 134 12.31 -18.97 -33.71
CA GLY A 134 13.67 -18.74 -33.22
C GLY A 134 13.83 -17.51 -32.29
N ASN A 135 12.77 -16.93 -31.81
CA ASN A 135 12.85 -15.78 -30.88
C ASN A 135 12.99 -16.24 -29.43
N PRO A 136 14.05 -15.84 -28.72
CA PRO A 136 14.26 -16.21 -27.33
C PRO A 136 13.45 -15.34 -26.37
N ARG A 137 12.87 -15.97 -25.33
CA ARG A 137 12.13 -15.31 -24.26
C ARG A 137 12.54 -15.89 -22.91
N LEU A 138 12.68 -15.04 -21.91
CA LEU A 138 12.99 -15.47 -20.55
C LEU A 138 11.74 -16.02 -19.85
N LYS A 139 11.86 -17.21 -19.27
CA LYS A 139 10.83 -17.76 -18.39
C LYS A 139 10.80 -16.99 -17.07
N ASN A 140 9.62 -16.56 -16.67
CA ASN A 140 9.37 -15.87 -15.41
C ASN A 140 8.36 -16.69 -14.60
N TYR A 141 8.82 -17.29 -13.51
CA TYR A 141 8.05 -18.24 -12.72
C TYR A 141 7.17 -17.55 -11.69
N ALA A 142 6.02 -18.17 -11.38
CA ALA A 142 5.08 -17.70 -10.40
C ALA A 142 5.69 -17.67 -9.00
N ASP A 143 6.45 -18.68 -8.61
CA ASP A 143 7.08 -18.81 -7.28
C ASP A 143 8.06 -17.68 -6.96
N GLY A 144 8.71 -17.11 -7.98
CA GLY A 144 9.59 -15.94 -7.81
C GLY A 144 8.88 -14.60 -7.89
N HIS A 145 7.56 -14.57 -8.10
CA HIS A 145 6.84 -13.34 -8.33
C HIS A 145 6.56 -12.59 -7.02
N LYS A 146 7.10 -11.40 -6.91
CA LYS A 146 7.03 -10.56 -5.69
C LYS A 146 5.67 -9.87 -5.46
N GLY A 147 4.61 -10.32 -6.13
CA GLY A 147 3.30 -9.68 -6.07
C GLY A 147 3.15 -8.46 -6.99
N LYS A 148 1.95 -7.89 -7.02
CA LYS A 148 1.58 -6.68 -7.78
C LYS A 148 1.64 -5.45 -6.89
N LYS A 149 1.97 -4.30 -7.48
CA LYS A 149 1.89 -3.02 -6.77
C LYS A 149 0.43 -2.67 -6.47
N MET A 150 0.18 -2.12 -5.30
CA MET A 150 -1.12 -1.53 -4.97
C MET A 150 -1.48 -0.44 -5.98
N GLN A 151 -2.73 -0.41 -6.37
CA GLN A 151 -3.33 0.62 -7.22
C GLN A 151 -4.31 1.44 -6.37
N ASP A 152 -5.06 2.34 -6.98
CA ASP A 152 -5.99 3.29 -6.35
C ASP A 152 -7.43 2.75 -6.18
N ILE A 153 -7.63 1.47 -6.43
CA ILE A 153 -8.88 0.76 -6.12
C ILE A 153 -8.59 -0.31 -5.09
N TRP A 154 -9.20 -0.19 -3.90
CA TRP A 154 -8.99 -1.09 -2.78
C TRP A 154 -10.24 -1.90 -2.45
N GLU A 155 -10.10 -3.19 -2.26
CA GLU A 155 -11.17 -4.09 -1.83
C GLU A 155 -10.97 -4.51 -0.37
N TYR A 156 -11.32 -3.61 0.55
CA TYR A 156 -11.28 -3.85 2.00
C TYR A 156 -12.66 -3.61 2.58
N LYS A 157 -13.46 -4.67 2.70
CA LYS A 157 -14.81 -4.58 3.28
C LYS A 157 -14.74 -4.32 4.77
N ASP A 158 -15.71 -3.56 5.29
CA ASP A 158 -15.85 -3.35 6.72
C ASP A 158 -16.20 -4.66 7.44
N PRO A 159 -15.86 -4.80 8.73
CA PRO A 159 -16.22 -5.97 9.52
C PRO A 159 -17.73 -6.23 9.50
N SER A 160 -18.13 -7.49 9.36
CA SER A 160 -19.55 -7.87 9.40
C SER A 160 -20.16 -7.76 10.81
N LYS A 161 -19.33 -7.86 11.85
CA LYS A 161 -19.67 -7.71 13.26
C LYS A 161 -18.70 -6.71 13.91
N PRO A 162 -18.90 -5.41 13.69
CA PRO A 162 -18.01 -4.41 14.24
C PRO A 162 -18.18 -4.26 15.75
N LEU A 163 -17.11 -4.04 16.48
CA LEU A 163 -17.12 -3.69 17.90
C LEU A 163 -17.58 -2.26 18.14
N TYR A 164 -17.51 -1.43 17.12
CA TYR A 164 -17.92 -0.03 17.12
C TYR A 164 -18.57 0.34 15.78
N PRO A 165 -19.63 1.16 15.73
CA PRO A 165 -20.45 1.37 14.54
C PRO A 165 -19.70 1.78 13.26
N THR A 166 -18.56 2.46 13.39
CA THR A 166 -17.74 2.96 12.27
C THR A 166 -16.40 2.25 12.15
N GLU A 167 -16.25 1.07 12.74
CA GLU A 167 -15.00 0.32 12.75
C GLU A 167 -14.53 0.01 11.33
N LYS A 168 -13.27 0.34 11.05
CA LYS A 168 -12.65 0.14 9.74
C LYS A 168 -11.94 -1.22 9.66
N ASN A 169 -11.76 -1.69 8.45
CA ASN A 169 -11.02 -2.93 8.19
C ASN A 169 -9.57 -2.79 8.69
N LYS A 170 -9.16 -3.64 9.62
CA LYS A 170 -7.83 -3.60 10.24
C LYS A 170 -6.70 -3.84 9.26
N GLU A 171 -6.86 -4.76 8.31
CA GLU A 171 -5.82 -5.06 7.33
C GLU A 171 -5.59 -3.89 6.36
N MET A 172 -6.66 -3.15 6.02
CA MET A 172 -6.51 -1.89 5.29
C MET A 172 -5.69 -0.86 6.07
N LEU A 173 -6.00 -0.68 7.37
CA LEU A 173 -5.26 0.25 8.22
C LEU A 173 -3.78 -0.16 8.36
N LYS A 174 -3.51 -1.44 8.54
CA LYS A 174 -2.14 -1.97 8.54
C LYS A 174 -1.42 -1.67 7.23
N MET A 175 -2.06 -1.91 6.10
CA MET A 175 -1.49 -1.62 4.79
C MET A 175 -1.15 -0.14 4.64
N ILE A 176 -2.05 0.77 5.02
CA ILE A 176 -1.82 2.22 4.98
C ILE A 176 -0.61 2.60 5.85
N ILE A 177 -0.57 2.11 7.10
CA ILE A 177 0.52 2.39 8.04
C ILE A 177 1.85 1.84 7.53
N GLN A 178 1.89 0.60 7.06
CA GLN A 178 3.10 0.01 6.49
C GLN A 178 3.62 0.78 5.28
N GLN A 179 2.71 1.23 4.41
CA GLN A 179 3.06 1.95 3.19
C GLN A 179 3.59 3.36 3.46
N SER A 180 3.06 4.05 4.48
CA SER A 180 3.34 5.46 4.75
C SER A 180 4.25 5.73 5.94
N SER A 181 4.76 4.69 6.63
CA SER A 181 5.57 4.86 7.83
C SER A 181 6.69 3.82 7.94
N LYS A 182 7.66 4.09 8.84
CA LYS A 182 8.71 3.16 9.27
C LYS A 182 8.40 2.65 10.68
N LYS A 183 9.14 1.63 11.15
CA LYS A 183 9.15 1.24 12.56
C LYS A 183 9.44 2.48 13.42
N ASP A 184 8.83 2.57 14.59
CA ASP A 184 8.93 3.67 15.54
C ASP A 184 8.41 5.05 15.06
N SER A 185 7.81 5.14 13.85
CA SER A 185 7.07 6.32 13.42
C SER A 185 5.85 6.55 14.31
N ILE A 186 5.43 7.81 14.45
CA ILE A 186 4.22 8.19 15.17
C ILE A 186 3.05 8.18 14.19
N ILE A 187 1.97 7.50 14.55
CA ILE A 187 0.69 7.47 13.85
C ILE A 187 -0.32 8.27 14.68
N LEU A 188 -0.87 9.32 14.10
CA LEU A 188 -1.92 10.14 14.71
C LEU A 188 -3.26 9.80 14.08
N ASP A 189 -4.27 9.55 14.91
CA ASP A 189 -5.67 9.44 14.52
C ASP A 189 -6.52 10.41 15.37
N CYS A 190 -6.94 11.52 14.76
CA CYS A 190 -7.71 12.57 15.43
C CYS A 190 -9.19 12.22 15.63
N PHE A 191 -9.66 11.08 15.14
CA PHE A 191 -11.02 10.56 15.27
C PHE A 191 -10.95 9.05 15.52
N ALA A 192 -10.26 8.68 16.60
CA ALA A 192 -9.81 7.33 16.86
C ALA A 192 -10.93 6.28 16.98
N GLY A 193 -12.13 6.68 17.35
CA GLY A 193 -13.30 5.81 17.44
C GLY A 193 -13.05 4.57 18.29
N SER A 194 -13.08 3.40 17.67
CA SER A 194 -12.76 2.14 18.35
C SER A 194 -11.28 1.90 18.59
N GLY A 195 -10.38 2.77 18.14
CA GLY A 195 -8.93 2.58 18.21
C GLY A 195 -8.35 1.54 17.22
N SER A 196 -9.05 1.22 16.15
CA SER A 196 -8.56 0.25 15.17
C SER A 196 -7.26 0.69 14.49
N THR A 197 -7.09 1.98 14.23
CA THR A 197 -5.84 2.56 13.71
C THR A 197 -4.71 2.41 14.72
N LEU A 198 -4.99 2.70 15.99
CA LEU A 198 -4.01 2.61 17.08
C LEU A 198 -3.54 1.16 17.26
N LEU A 199 -4.49 0.21 17.24
CA LEU A 199 -4.18 -1.22 17.32
C LEU A 199 -3.32 -1.67 16.13
N ALA A 200 -3.66 -1.25 14.91
CA ALA A 200 -2.86 -1.56 13.73
C ALA A 200 -1.43 -0.97 13.84
N ALA A 201 -1.29 0.24 14.37
CA ALA A 201 0.00 0.86 14.63
C ALA A 201 0.82 0.09 15.67
N GLN A 202 0.20 -0.29 16.79
CA GLN A 202 0.80 -1.09 17.87
C GLN A 202 1.32 -2.44 17.35
N GLU A 203 0.49 -3.19 16.62
CA GLU A 203 0.86 -4.48 16.04
C GLU A 203 2.03 -4.37 15.04
N LEU A 204 2.21 -3.21 14.45
CA LEU A 204 3.28 -2.93 13.49
C LEU A 204 4.53 -2.29 14.12
N ASN A 205 4.61 -2.18 15.44
CA ASN A 205 5.67 -1.50 16.16
C ASN A 205 5.83 -0.02 15.74
N ARG A 206 4.70 0.69 15.65
CA ARG A 206 4.65 2.15 15.51
C ARG A 206 4.16 2.74 16.83
N LYS A 207 4.63 3.93 17.16
CA LYS A 207 4.04 4.76 18.22
C LYS A 207 2.70 5.29 17.71
N TRP A 208 1.78 5.59 18.60
CA TRP A 208 0.47 6.11 18.19
C TRP A 208 -0.04 7.18 19.15
N ILE A 209 -0.83 8.07 18.61
CA ILE A 209 -1.61 9.07 19.33
C ILE A 209 -3.05 8.97 18.82
N GLY A 210 -4.01 8.79 19.71
CA GLY A 210 -5.42 8.75 19.38
C GLY A 210 -6.15 9.88 20.08
N VAL A 211 -7.03 10.57 19.36
CA VAL A 211 -7.89 11.62 19.90
C VAL A 211 -9.35 11.27 19.58
N ASP A 212 -10.23 11.37 20.55
CA ASP A 212 -11.69 11.24 20.33
C ASP A 212 -12.45 12.00 21.43
N SER A 213 -13.58 12.60 21.07
CA SER A 213 -14.46 13.31 22.03
C SER A 213 -15.57 12.44 22.62
N SER A 214 -15.71 11.19 22.18
CA SER A 214 -16.76 10.27 22.61
C SER A 214 -16.30 9.39 23.76
N GLU A 215 -16.95 9.49 24.92
CA GLU A 215 -16.70 8.57 26.03
C GLU A 215 -16.82 7.09 25.62
N VAL A 216 -17.74 6.75 24.73
CA VAL A 216 -17.92 5.38 24.26
C VAL A 216 -16.71 4.92 23.46
N ALA A 217 -16.14 5.81 22.64
CA ALA A 217 -14.91 5.56 21.91
C ALA A 217 -13.76 5.29 22.88
N ILE A 218 -13.57 6.19 23.86
CA ILE A 218 -12.51 6.05 24.87
C ILE A 218 -12.65 4.78 25.69
N LYS A 219 -13.83 4.47 26.20
CA LYS A 219 -14.07 3.21 26.91
C LYS A 219 -13.76 1.98 26.07
N THR A 220 -14.02 2.06 24.77
CA THR A 220 -13.67 0.99 23.79
C THR A 220 -12.17 0.86 23.60
N ILE A 221 -11.45 1.99 23.47
CA ILE A 221 -9.99 2.01 23.34
C ILE A 221 -9.34 1.48 24.62
N VAL A 222 -9.72 1.98 25.79
CA VAL A 222 -9.19 1.51 27.08
C VAL A 222 -9.37 0.00 27.25
N LYS A 223 -10.53 -0.53 26.90
CA LYS A 223 -10.78 -1.98 26.93
C LYS A 223 -9.90 -2.74 25.91
N ARG A 224 -9.65 -2.16 24.76
CA ARG A 224 -8.84 -2.78 23.68
C ARG A 224 -7.35 -2.84 24.01
N PHE A 225 -6.88 -1.88 24.80
CA PHE A 225 -5.46 -1.74 25.19
C PHE A 225 -5.21 -2.04 26.67
N TYR A 226 -6.06 -2.87 27.30
CA TYR A 226 -5.98 -3.17 28.75
C TYR A 226 -4.61 -3.72 29.20
N ASP A 227 -3.87 -4.38 28.33
CA ASP A 227 -2.56 -4.98 28.56
C ASP A 227 -1.39 -4.16 28.00
N VAL A 228 -1.67 -3.00 27.42
CA VAL A 228 -0.68 -2.09 26.86
C VAL A 228 -0.48 -0.90 27.79
N ARG A 229 0.78 -0.53 28.05
CA ARG A 229 1.08 0.68 28.80
C ARG A 229 0.99 1.90 27.88
N TYR A 230 0.13 2.89 28.21
CA TYR A 230 -0.05 4.14 27.49
C TYR A 230 -0.39 5.26 28.48
N ASN A 231 -0.23 6.52 28.04
CA ASN A 231 -0.71 7.68 28.78
C ASN A 231 -2.11 8.04 28.32
N TYR A 232 -2.93 8.47 29.25
CA TYR A 232 -4.27 8.99 29.01
C TYR A 232 -4.34 10.42 29.53
N ILE A 233 -4.76 11.36 28.68
CA ILE A 233 -4.90 12.77 29.00
C ILE A 233 -6.33 13.19 28.66
N GLU A 234 -7.02 13.76 29.62
CA GLU A 234 -8.32 14.40 29.44
C GLU A 234 -8.11 15.91 29.38
N ILE A 235 -8.53 16.52 28.27
CA ILE A 235 -8.38 17.96 28.05
C ILE A 235 -9.74 18.59 28.24
N GLY A 236 -9.91 19.35 29.38
CA GLY A 236 -11.06 20.23 29.61
C GLY A 236 -10.95 21.52 28.79
N THR A 237 -12.07 22.18 28.55
CA THR A 237 -12.11 23.47 27.83
C THR A 237 -11.26 24.56 28.52
N GLU A 238 -10.98 24.45 29.82
CA GLU A 238 -10.13 25.38 30.57
C GLU A 238 -8.63 25.08 30.40
N ASP A 239 -8.25 23.82 30.11
CA ASP A 239 -6.87 23.39 30.00
C ASP A 239 -6.21 23.82 28.66
N ILE A 240 -7.03 24.07 27.65
CA ILE A 240 -6.53 24.49 26.29
C ILE A 240 -5.84 25.85 26.35
N ILE A 241 -6.22 26.70 27.30
CA ILE A 241 -5.68 28.08 27.43
C ILE A 241 -4.37 28.10 28.21
N SER A 242 -4.09 27.12 29.06
CA SER A 242 -2.92 27.12 29.96
C SER A 242 -1.70 26.37 29.43
N GLN A 243 -1.84 25.53 28.41
CA GLN A 243 -0.75 24.65 27.91
C GLN A 243 0.09 25.22 26.77
N THR A 244 -0.17 26.43 26.31
CA THR A 244 0.69 27.11 25.31
C THR A 244 2.07 27.52 25.84
N GLU A 245 2.36 27.42 27.13
CA GLU A 245 3.59 27.95 27.73
C GLU A 245 4.58 26.92 28.31
N ASN A 246 4.26 25.62 28.39
CA ASN A 246 5.21 24.65 28.96
C ASN A 246 5.23 23.33 28.21
N GLN A 247 6.27 23.08 27.39
CA GLN A 247 6.59 21.76 26.88
C GLN A 247 7.51 21.01 27.84
N PRO A 248 7.22 19.76 28.22
CA PRO A 248 8.22 18.79 28.59
C PRO A 248 8.39 17.72 27.52
N GLN A 249 9.64 17.33 27.35
CA GLN A 249 10.02 16.15 26.56
C GLN A 249 9.38 14.89 27.14
N ALA A 250 8.63 14.14 26.35
CA ALA A 250 8.08 12.84 26.76
C ALA A 250 8.24 11.79 25.65
N GLU A 251 8.99 10.77 25.95
CA GLU A 251 9.05 9.51 25.22
C GLU A 251 7.87 8.61 25.62
N GLN A 252 6.62 8.96 25.33
CA GLN A 252 5.48 8.09 25.64
C GLN A 252 4.31 8.29 24.68
N LEU A 253 3.54 7.23 24.51
CA LEU A 253 2.32 7.18 23.69
C LEU A 253 1.19 7.92 24.42
N GLU A 254 0.50 8.83 23.73
CA GLU A 254 -0.55 9.65 24.33
C GLU A 254 -1.92 9.37 23.72
N LEU A 255 -2.91 9.29 24.58
CA LEU A 255 -4.32 9.28 24.22
C LEU A 255 -4.94 10.57 24.77
N VAL A 256 -5.48 11.41 23.88
CA VAL A 256 -5.98 12.74 24.21
C VAL A 256 -7.48 12.81 23.91
N LEU A 257 -8.24 13.32 24.86
CA LEU A 257 -9.68 13.61 24.75
C LEU A 257 -9.95 15.09 24.48
#